data_5aaebd06aa6259d16f7bb483d81aa7c0
#
_entry.id   5aaebd06aa6259d16f7bb483d81aa7c0
#
_cell.length_a   1.000
_cell.length_b   1.000
_cell.length_c   1.000
_cell.angle_alpha   90.00
_cell.angle_beta   90.00
_cell.angle_gamma   90.00
#
_symmetry.space_group_name_H-M   'P 1'
#
loop_
_entity.id
_entity.type
_entity.pdbx_description
1 polymer ?
#
loop_
_entity_poly.entity_id
_entity_poly.type
_entity_poly.pdbx_seq_one_letter_code
_entity_poly.pdbx_strand_id
1 'polypeptide(L)'
;MPPDHGAALVGDVLKSDDLRQQWRSELDHIRAHIKSTRAALAAERINSIPMHLIATQKGMFSTLPLNDAQIVDLRERFGIYMTDAARINVAGLRKADIPRFVEALKAVA
;
A
#
# COMPACT_ATOMS: atom_id res chain seq x y z
N MET A 1 22.01 -22.94 -5.81
CA MET A 1 22.31 -22.18 -7.05
C MET A 1 21.51 -20.89 -7.08
N PRO A 2 22.15 -19.74 -7.29
CA PRO A 2 21.40 -18.52 -7.47
C PRO A 2 20.56 -18.58 -8.74
N PRO A 3 19.35 -18.00 -8.77
CA PRO A 3 18.50 -18.01 -9.94
C PRO A 3 19.08 -17.13 -11.07
N ASP A 4 19.37 -17.74 -12.21
CA ASP A 4 19.97 -17.06 -13.36
C ASP A 4 18.99 -16.12 -14.09
N HIS A 5 17.72 -16.51 -14.16
CA HIS A 5 16.71 -15.80 -14.95
C HIS A 5 16.49 -14.38 -14.46
N GLY A 6 16.29 -14.20 -13.16
CA GLY A 6 16.09 -12.88 -12.57
C GLY A 6 17.30 -11.97 -12.76
N ALA A 7 18.49 -12.51 -12.55
CA ALA A 7 19.74 -11.75 -12.73
C ALA A 7 19.93 -11.33 -14.19
N ALA A 8 19.61 -12.23 -15.14
CA ALA A 8 19.69 -11.93 -16.57
C ALA A 8 18.74 -10.79 -16.99
N LEU A 9 17.51 -10.81 -16.48
CA LEU A 9 16.53 -9.74 -16.74
C LEU A 9 17.02 -8.39 -16.22
N VAL A 10 17.50 -8.34 -14.99
CA VAL A 10 18.05 -7.12 -14.41
C VAL A 10 19.26 -6.63 -15.20
N GLY A 11 20.16 -7.55 -15.60
CA GLY A 11 21.32 -7.21 -16.42
C GLY A 11 20.92 -6.61 -17.78
N ASP A 12 19.92 -7.17 -18.44
CA ASP A 12 19.43 -6.67 -19.72
C ASP A 12 18.84 -5.27 -19.58
N VAL A 13 18.04 -5.02 -18.55
CA VAL A 13 17.48 -3.69 -18.27
C VAL A 13 18.58 -2.66 -18.02
N LEU A 14 19.58 -3.01 -17.22
CA LEU A 14 20.65 -2.08 -16.85
C LEU A 14 21.60 -1.77 -18.01
N LYS A 15 21.74 -2.68 -18.99
CA LYS A 15 22.60 -2.49 -20.16
C LYS A 15 21.96 -1.68 -21.29
N SER A 16 20.64 -1.61 -21.33
CA SER A 16 19.88 -0.88 -22.35
C SER A 16 19.42 0.46 -21.80
N ASP A 17 19.80 1.55 -22.46
CA ASP A 17 19.36 2.90 -22.07
C ASP A 17 17.85 3.05 -22.16
N ASP A 18 17.21 2.51 -23.19
CA ASP A 18 15.77 2.58 -23.37
C ASP A 18 15.03 1.80 -22.28
N LEU A 19 15.45 0.57 -22.00
CA LEU A 19 14.83 -0.26 -20.94
C LEU A 19 15.05 0.35 -19.57
N ARG A 20 16.22 0.93 -19.32
CA ARG A 20 16.51 1.58 -18.05
C ARG A 20 15.66 2.83 -17.84
N GLN A 21 15.46 3.64 -18.87
CA GLN A 21 14.56 4.79 -18.82
C GLN A 21 13.12 4.38 -18.59
N GLN A 22 12.65 3.34 -19.27
CA GLN A 22 11.32 2.79 -19.08
C GLN A 22 11.13 2.30 -17.64
N TRP A 23 12.09 1.57 -17.11
CA TRP A 23 12.06 1.10 -15.72
C TRP A 23 12.00 2.25 -14.72
N ARG A 24 12.81 3.29 -14.89
CA ARG A 24 12.79 4.48 -14.03
C ARG A 24 11.46 5.21 -14.10
N SER A 25 10.90 5.35 -15.29
CA SER A 25 9.60 5.99 -15.51
C SER A 25 8.49 5.24 -14.80
N GLU A 26 8.46 3.91 -14.92
CA GLU A 26 7.48 3.07 -14.24
C GLU A 26 7.64 3.12 -12.72
N LEU A 27 8.89 3.12 -12.24
CA LEU A 27 9.19 3.22 -10.81
C LEU A 27 8.72 4.56 -10.23
N ASP A 28 8.94 5.66 -10.95
CA ASP A 28 8.47 6.99 -10.54
C ASP A 28 6.94 7.05 -10.52
N HIS A 29 6.29 6.38 -11.46
CA HIS A 29 4.83 6.29 -11.51
C HIS A 29 4.26 5.55 -10.30
N ILE A 30 4.86 4.41 -9.94
CA ILE A 30 4.49 3.63 -8.75
C ILE A 30 4.73 4.45 -7.48
N ARG A 31 5.86 5.14 -7.40
CA ARG A 31 6.18 6.02 -6.26
C ARG A 31 5.15 7.13 -6.09
N ALA A 32 4.77 7.78 -7.19
CA ALA A 32 3.75 8.82 -7.19
C ALA A 32 2.39 8.27 -6.73
N HIS A 33 2.02 7.08 -7.18
CA HIS A 33 0.79 6.40 -6.74
C HIS A 33 0.80 6.14 -5.23
N ILE A 34 1.88 5.59 -4.70
CA ILE A 34 2.01 5.30 -3.27
C ILE A 34 1.90 6.58 -2.45
N LYS A 35 2.60 7.64 -2.85
CA LYS A 35 2.54 8.95 -2.16
C LYS A 35 1.14 9.54 -2.19
N SER A 36 0.48 9.48 -3.33
CA SER A 36 -0.89 9.98 -3.51
C SER A 36 -1.88 9.20 -2.63
N THR A 37 -1.75 7.88 -2.57
CA THR A 37 -2.60 7.03 -1.75
C THR A 37 -2.38 7.30 -0.26
N ARG A 38 -1.13 7.43 0.17
CA ARG A 38 -0.82 7.79 1.56
C ARG A 38 -1.41 9.15 1.95
N ALA A 39 -1.29 10.13 1.08
CA ALA A 39 -1.83 11.46 1.33
C ALA A 39 -3.36 11.42 1.44
N ALA A 40 -4.04 10.68 0.58
CA ALA A 40 -5.49 10.53 0.62
C ALA A 40 -5.97 9.85 1.90
N LEU A 41 -5.29 8.80 2.35
CA LEU A 41 -5.61 8.11 3.60
C LEU A 41 -5.30 8.99 4.82
N ALA A 42 -4.18 9.69 4.81
CA ALA A 42 -3.75 10.54 5.92
C ALA A 42 -4.66 11.77 6.13
N ALA A 43 -5.33 12.21 5.07
CA ALA A 43 -6.28 13.32 5.15
C ALA A 43 -7.59 12.95 5.85
N GLU A 44 -7.89 11.67 5.96
CA GLU A 44 -9.12 11.21 6.60
C GLU A 44 -9.02 11.27 8.12
N ARG A 45 -10.11 11.67 8.76
CA ARG A 45 -10.23 11.71 10.21
C ARG A 45 -11.11 10.55 10.68
N ILE A 46 -10.51 9.61 11.38
CA ILE A 46 -11.21 8.45 11.93
C ILE A 46 -10.96 8.42 13.43
N ASN A 47 -12.04 8.39 14.21
CA ASN A 47 -11.94 8.31 15.67
C ASN A 47 -11.11 7.09 16.07
N SER A 48 -10.23 7.25 17.04
CA SER A 48 -9.33 6.21 17.57
C SER A 48 -8.24 5.71 16.63
N ILE A 49 -8.26 6.10 15.35
CA ILE A 49 -7.24 5.68 14.38
C ILE A 49 -6.47 6.93 13.89
N PRO A 50 -5.19 7.09 14.24
CA PRO A 50 -4.41 8.26 13.83
C PRO A 50 -3.94 8.13 12.37
N MET A 51 -4.85 8.36 11.44
CA MET A 51 -4.59 8.20 10.00
C MET A 51 -3.46 9.09 9.48
N HIS A 52 -3.21 10.24 10.11
CA HIS A 52 -2.14 11.14 9.71
C HIS A 52 -0.74 10.50 9.77
N LEU A 53 -0.56 9.47 10.58
CA LEU A 53 0.72 8.76 10.69
C LEU A 53 1.07 8.00 9.39
N ILE A 54 0.10 7.66 8.57
CA ILE A 54 0.33 6.97 7.30
C ILE A 54 1.17 7.82 6.36
N ALA A 55 1.03 9.15 6.41
CA ALA A 55 1.80 10.06 5.58
C ALA A 55 3.31 10.04 5.88
N THR A 56 3.68 9.72 7.13
CA THR A 56 5.09 9.68 7.56
C THR A 56 5.75 8.33 7.35
N GLN A 57 4.97 7.29 7.13
CA GLN A 57 5.49 5.95 6.88
C GLN A 57 6.02 5.84 5.45
N LYS A 58 6.94 4.92 5.24
CA LYS A 58 7.61 4.72 3.96
C LYS A 58 7.46 3.28 3.48
N GLY A 59 7.65 3.08 2.18
CA GLY A 59 7.56 1.77 1.57
C GLY A 59 6.15 1.41 1.11
N MET A 60 5.97 0.16 0.72
CA MET A 60 4.72 -0.34 0.12
C MET A 60 3.65 -0.66 1.16
N PHE A 61 4.04 -0.85 2.42
CA PHE A 61 3.16 -1.33 3.47
C PHE A 61 2.98 -0.28 4.56
N SER A 62 1.84 -0.33 5.23
CA SER A 62 1.57 0.43 6.43
C SER A 62 0.89 -0.44 7.48
N THR A 63 1.19 -0.19 8.74
CA THR A 63 0.54 -0.84 9.87
C THR A 63 -0.44 0.14 10.50
N LEU A 64 -1.68 -0.31 10.67
CA LEU A 64 -2.73 0.47 11.34
C LEU A 64 -2.84 0.06 12.80
N PRO A 65 -3.14 0.99 13.71
CA PRO A 65 -3.34 0.68 15.13
C PRO A 65 -4.74 0.09 15.36
N LEU A 66 -4.97 -1.12 14.87
CA LEU A 66 -6.22 -1.85 15.03
C LEU A 66 -6.04 -3.03 15.97
N ASN A 67 -7.06 -3.33 16.78
CA ASN A 67 -7.07 -4.53 17.59
C ASN A 67 -7.61 -5.73 16.81
N ASP A 68 -7.49 -6.92 17.41
CA ASP A 68 -7.90 -8.17 16.74
C ASP A 68 -9.38 -8.19 16.39
N ALA A 69 -10.24 -7.64 17.25
CA ALA A 69 -11.68 -7.59 17.01
C ALA A 69 -12.01 -6.70 15.79
N GLN A 70 -11.33 -5.59 15.63
CA GLN A 70 -11.49 -4.70 14.48
C GLN A 70 -11.02 -5.38 13.19
N ILE A 71 -9.93 -6.11 13.23
CA ILE A 71 -9.41 -6.86 12.07
C ILE A 71 -10.41 -7.94 11.63
N VAL A 72 -10.97 -8.67 12.60
CA VAL A 72 -12.01 -9.69 12.34
C VAL A 72 -13.26 -9.05 11.74
N ASP A 73 -13.70 -7.92 12.29
CA ASP A 73 -14.88 -7.18 11.80
C ASP A 73 -14.69 -6.71 10.36
N LEU A 74 -13.52 -6.18 10.02
CA LEU A 74 -13.21 -5.76 8.66
C LEU A 74 -13.32 -6.93 7.68
N ARG A 75 -12.84 -8.10 8.07
CA ARG A 75 -12.90 -9.29 7.24
C ARG A 75 -14.33 -9.80 7.08
N GLU A 76 -15.08 -9.95 8.18
CA GLU A 76 -16.38 -10.59 8.16
C GLU A 76 -17.49 -9.69 7.62
N ARG A 77 -17.46 -8.39 7.96
CA ARG A 77 -18.49 -7.44 7.56
C ARG A 77 -18.21 -6.77 6.22
N PHE A 78 -16.96 -6.55 5.88
CA PHE A 78 -16.57 -5.75 4.71
C PHE A 78 -15.73 -6.52 3.68
N GLY A 79 -15.34 -7.76 3.99
CA GLY A 79 -14.50 -8.54 3.09
C GLY A 79 -13.10 -7.96 2.89
N ILE A 80 -12.62 -7.18 3.88
CA ILE A 80 -11.29 -6.58 3.85
C ILE A 80 -10.35 -7.45 4.68
N TYR A 81 -9.33 -7.98 4.00
CA TYR A 81 -8.36 -8.90 4.60
C TYR A 81 -7.05 -8.18 4.85
N MET A 82 -6.54 -8.29 6.06
CA MET A 82 -5.22 -7.79 6.42
C MET A 82 -4.54 -8.80 7.37
N THR A 83 -3.25 -8.63 7.58
CA THR A 83 -2.52 -9.49 8.50
C THR A 83 -2.95 -9.26 9.95
N ASP A 84 -2.61 -10.20 10.84
CA ASP A 84 -2.90 -10.09 12.27
C ASP A 84 -2.26 -8.86 12.91
N ALA A 85 -1.19 -8.33 12.30
CA ALA A 85 -0.55 -7.08 12.71
C ALA A 85 -1.21 -5.83 12.12
N ALA A 86 -2.37 -5.94 11.51
CA ALA A 86 -3.09 -4.84 10.83
C ALA A 86 -2.24 -4.17 9.74
N ARG A 87 -1.44 -4.96 9.03
CA ARG A 87 -0.60 -4.45 7.94
C ARG A 87 -1.36 -4.48 6.62
N ILE A 88 -1.34 -3.37 5.91
CA ILE A 88 -1.95 -3.22 4.60
C ILE A 88 -0.90 -2.93 3.53
N ASN A 89 -1.21 -3.31 2.30
CA ASN A 89 -0.40 -2.95 1.13
C ASN A 89 -0.96 -1.67 0.51
N VAL A 90 -0.31 -0.54 0.79
CA VAL A 90 -0.72 0.76 0.26
C VAL A 90 -0.58 0.81 -1.27
N ALA A 91 0.44 0.15 -1.81
CA ALA A 91 0.67 0.13 -3.26
C ALA A 91 -0.45 -0.62 -4.01
N GLY A 92 -1.09 -1.59 -3.36
CA GLY A 92 -2.18 -2.37 -3.94
C GLY A 92 -3.55 -1.73 -3.81
N LEU A 93 -3.68 -0.62 -3.09
CA LEU A 93 -4.96 0.04 -2.88
C LEU A 93 -5.26 0.97 -4.06
N ARG A 94 -6.33 0.69 -4.80
CA ARG A 94 -6.75 1.52 -5.92
C ARG A 94 -7.50 2.76 -5.43
N LYS A 95 -7.40 3.87 -6.17
CA LYS A 95 -8.12 5.11 -5.83
C LYS A 95 -9.63 4.90 -5.68
N ALA A 96 -10.21 4.07 -6.53
CA ALA A 96 -11.63 3.76 -6.49
C ALA A 96 -12.07 3.04 -5.21
N ASP A 97 -11.15 2.33 -4.55
CA ASP A 97 -11.44 1.55 -3.34
C ASP A 97 -11.18 2.32 -2.04
N ILE A 98 -10.52 3.47 -2.11
CA ILE A 98 -10.21 4.29 -0.93
C ILE A 98 -11.47 4.69 -0.14
N PRO A 99 -12.54 5.22 -0.75
CA PRO A 99 -13.75 5.57 0.00
C PRO A 99 -14.37 4.38 0.74
N ARG A 100 -14.42 3.22 0.10
CA ARG A 100 -14.96 1.99 0.71
C ARG A 100 -14.10 1.56 1.90
N PHE A 101 -12.79 1.61 1.75
CA PHE A 101 -11.84 1.26 2.81
C PHE A 101 -11.96 2.20 4.00
N VAL A 102 -12.05 3.50 3.75
CA VAL A 102 -12.21 4.52 4.80
C VAL A 102 -13.53 4.35 5.53
N GLU A 103 -14.63 4.10 4.82
CA GLU A 103 -15.94 3.86 5.44
C GLU A 103 -15.92 2.62 6.34
N ALA A 104 -15.28 1.55 5.89
CA ALA A 104 -15.12 0.34 6.68
C ALA A 104 -14.31 0.60 7.95
N LEU A 105 -13.22 1.36 7.87
CA LEU A 105 -12.44 1.76 9.04
C LEU A 105 -13.26 2.59 10.02
N LYS A 106 -14.08 3.53 9.53
CA LYS A 106 -14.96 4.32 10.39
C LYS A 106 -15.99 3.45 11.11
N ALA A 107 -16.48 2.44 10.45
CA ALA A 107 -17.49 1.54 11.02
C ALA A 107 -16.93 0.67 12.17
N VAL A 108 -15.64 0.31 12.13
CA VAL A 108 -15.00 -0.53 13.15
C VAL A 108 -14.21 0.26 14.19
N ALA A 109 -14.03 1.54 13.97
CA ALA A 109 -13.28 2.42 14.88
C ALA A 109 -14.00 2.64 16.23
#